data_76ab5a96ff0c9a0f62ca899c19fbe223
#
_entry.id   76ab5a96ff0c9a0f62ca899c19fbe223
#
_cell.length_a   1.000
_cell.length_b   1.000
_cell.length_c   1.000
_cell.angle_alpha   90.00
_cell.angle_beta   90.00
_cell.angle_gamma   90.00
#
_symmetry.space_group_name_H-M   'P 1'
#
loop_
_entity.id
_entity.type
_entity.pdbx_description
1 polymer ?
#
loop_
_entity_poly.entity_id
_entity_poly.type
_entity_poly.pdbx_seq_one_letter_code
_entity_poly.pdbx_strand_id
1 'polypeptide(L)'
;MSTISTPAAALQLYIDGITNGDTAALEAAFHPDARMFGALGGQRVDVPIADLIGMAAAQPADVDGTFEANVRSLEEHGDIAVAIVDERNFWGSVHFTDVLSLARFDEGWKIVSKAFTHTGGTPPGA
;
A
#
# COMPACT_ATOMS: atom_id res chain seq x y z
N MET A 1 -18.21 4.33 14.68
CA MET A 1 -17.10 3.78 13.88
C MET A 1 -17.48 3.84 12.41
N SER A 2 -16.68 4.47 11.60
CA SER A 2 -17.02 4.64 10.19
C SER A 2 -16.66 3.38 9.39
N THR A 3 -17.57 2.97 8.52
CA THR A 3 -17.37 1.89 7.58
C THR A 3 -16.66 2.44 6.35
N ILE A 4 -15.68 1.70 5.81
CA ILE A 4 -15.02 2.06 4.57
C ILE A 4 -15.96 1.66 3.43
N SER A 5 -16.69 2.62 2.87
CA SER A 5 -17.81 2.34 1.99
C SER A 5 -17.45 2.16 0.52
N THR A 6 -16.20 2.47 0.13
CA THR A 6 -15.74 2.34 -1.26
C THR A 6 -14.31 1.81 -1.31
N PRO A 7 -13.93 1.13 -2.41
CA PRO A 7 -12.53 0.74 -2.60
C PRO A 7 -11.59 1.95 -2.62
N ALA A 8 -12.03 3.06 -3.20
CA ALA A 8 -11.21 4.28 -3.26
C ALA A 8 -10.89 4.80 -1.87
N ALA A 9 -11.82 4.72 -0.92
CA ALA A 9 -11.58 5.15 0.46
C ALA A 9 -10.53 4.26 1.15
N ALA A 10 -10.56 2.95 0.90
CA ALA A 10 -9.54 2.04 1.43
C ALA A 10 -8.16 2.37 0.86
N LEU A 11 -8.08 2.66 -0.45
CA LEU A 11 -6.82 3.05 -1.09
C LEU A 11 -6.29 4.35 -0.51
N GLN A 12 -7.15 5.33 -0.24
CA GLN A 12 -6.72 6.60 0.33
C GLN A 12 -6.13 6.41 1.73
N LEU A 13 -6.73 5.54 2.55
CA LEU A 13 -6.18 5.20 3.86
C LEU A 13 -4.81 4.55 3.74
N TYR A 14 -4.63 3.67 2.76
CA TYR A 14 -3.33 3.06 2.48
C TYR A 14 -2.29 4.13 2.12
N ILE A 15 -2.63 5.01 1.17
CA ILE A 15 -1.72 6.06 0.71
C ILE A 15 -1.34 6.98 1.86
N ASP A 16 -2.33 7.45 2.64
CA ASP A 16 -2.07 8.32 3.79
C ASP A 16 -1.24 7.61 4.84
N GLY A 17 -1.52 6.33 5.06
CA GLY A 17 -0.81 5.53 6.06
C GLY A 17 0.66 5.36 5.73
N ILE A 18 1.00 4.99 4.49
CA ILE A 18 2.41 4.82 4.12
C ILE A 18 3.14 6.14 4.01
N THR A 19 2.46 7.18 3.56
CA THR A 19 3.05 8.52 3.42
C THR A 19 3.56 9.02 4.76
N ASN A 20 2.74 8.88 5.80
CA ASN A 20 2.97 9.51 7.10
C ASN A 20 3.39 8.53 8.21
N GLY A 21 3.42 7.23 7.91
CA GLY A 21 3.67 6.22 8.94
C GLY A 21 2.51 6.08 9.92
N ASP A 22 1.29 6.34 9.46
CA ASP A 22 0.08 6.28 10.28
C ASP A 22 -0.42 4.83 10.35
N THR A 23 -0.06 4.14 11.43
CA THR A 23 -0.39 2.73 11.60
C THR A 23 -1.89 2.50 11.72
N ALA A 24 -2.62 3.42 12.34
CA ALA A 24 -4.08 3.29 12.47
C ALA A 24 -4.75 3.31 11.08
N ALA A 25 -4.29 4.20 10.18
CA ALA A 25 -4.81 4.25 8.82
C ALA A 25 -4.50 2.94 8.07
N LEU A 26 -3.28 2.42 8.20
CA LEU A 26 -2.89 1.17 7.55
C LEU A 26 -3.69 -0.02 8.08
N GLU A 27 -3.88 -0.11 9.39
CA GLU A 27 -4.69 -1.16 9.99
C GLU A 27 -6.15 -1.10 9.54
N ALA A 28 -6.67 0.11 9.32
CA ALA A 28 -8.02 0.29 8.79
C ALA A 28 -8.12 -0.11 7.32
N ALA A 29 -7.07 0.15 6.53
CA ALA A 29 -7.06 -0.10 5.10
C ALA A 29 -6.96 -1.59 4.75
N PHE A 30 -6.17 -2.35 5.52
CA PHE A 30 -5.86 -3.74 5.23
C PHE A 30 -6.66 -4.72 6.07
N HIS A 31 -7.03 -5.84 5.45
CA HIS A 31 -7.49 -7.00 6.21
C HIS A 31 -6.29 -7.53 7.02
N PRO A 32 -6.49 -7.97 8.27
CA PRO A 32 -5.35 -8.44 9.10
C PRO A 32 -4.62 -9.65 8.52
N ASP A 33 -5.27 -10.45 7.68
CA ASP A 33 -4.64 -11.60 7.04
C ASP A 33 -4.03 -11.28 5.68
N ALA A 34 -4.01 -10.02 5.28
CA ALA A 34 -3.42 -9.61 4.01
C ALA A 34 -1.93 -9.89 3.98
N ARG A 35 -1.38 -10.06 2.77
CA ARG A 35 0.04 -10.31 2.56
C ARG A 35 0.60 -9.37 1.52
N MET A 36 1.91 -9.18 1.58
CA MET A 36 2.66 -8.36 0.63
C MET A 36 3.68 -9.24 -0.08
N PHE A 37 3.71 -9.13 -1.42
CA PHE A 37 4.64 -9.88 -2.27
C PHE A 37 5.36 -8.93 -3.19
N GLY A 38 6.62 -9.22 -3.49
CA GLY A 38 7.36 -8.45 -4.46
C GLY A 38 8.85 -8.67 -4.38
N ALA A 39 9.60 -7.71 -4.93
CA ALA A 39 11.05 -7.71 -4.81
C ALA A 39 11.55 -6.28 -4.70
N LEU A 40 12.54 -6.08 -3.85
CA LEU A 40 13.18 -4.78 -3.66
C LEU A 40 14.68 -4.99 -3.78
N GLY A 41 15.30 -4.29 -4.74
CA GLY A 41 16.74 -4.42 -4.97
C GLY A 41 17.16 -5.85 -5.26
N GLY A 42 16.32 -6.65 -5.90
CA GLY A 42 16.59 -8.05 -6.18
C GLY A 42 16.26 -9.01 -5.05
N GLN A 43 15.87 -8.51 -3.88
CA GLN A 43 15.51 -9.33 -2.73
C GLN A 43 14.01 -9.61 -2.73
N ARG A 44 13.65 -10.88 -2.71
CA ARG A 44 12.24 -11.28 -2.66
C ARG A 44 11.61 -10.92 -1.32
N VAL A 45 10.38 -10.38 -1.38
CA VAL A 45 9.57 -10.05 -0.22
C VAL A 45 8.28 -10.87 -0.28
N ASP A 46 7.99 -11.59 0.79
CA ASP A 46 6.77 -12.40 0.94
C ASP A 46 6.46 -12.45 2.42
N VAL A 47 5.64 -11.51 2.90
CA VAL A 47 5.46 -11.27 4.33
C VAL A 47 4.00 -10.94 4.65
N PRO A 48 3.57 -11.16 5.91
CA PRO A 48 2.28 -10.66 6.38
C PRO A 48 2.25 -9.13 6.32
N ILE A 49 1.06 -8.58 6.17
CA ILE A 49 0.91 -7.12 6.05
C ILE A 49 1.38 -6.38 7.32
N ALA A 50 1.39 -7.03 8.47
CA ALA A 50 1.90 -6.45 9.70
C ALA A 50 3.35 -5.98 9.55
N ASP A 51 4.15 -6.66 8.72
CA ASP A 51 5.54 -6.26 8.48
C ASP A 51 5.61 -4.94 7.70
N LEU A 52 4.69 -4.72 6.75
CA LEU A 52 4.60 -3.42 6.06
C LEU A 52 4.22 -2.31 7.03
N ILE A 53 3.26 -2.58 7.89
CA ILE A 53 2.78 -1.59 8.86
C ILE A 53 3.92 -1.19 9.81
N GLY A 54 4.66 -2.17 10.32
CA GLY A 54 5.83 -1.90 11.17
C GLY A 54 6.93 -1.15 10.45
N MET A 55 7.18 -1.48 9.19
CA MET A 55 8.16 -0.78 8.37
C MET A 55 7.76 0.67 8.15
N ALA A 56 6.50 0.92 7.82
CA ALA A 56 6.00 2.27 7.58
C ALA A 56 6.08 3.13 8.84
N ALA A 57 5.82 2.53 10.01
CA ALA A 57 5.94 3.23 11.29
C ALA A 57 7.38 3.68 11.55
N ALA A 58 8.35 2.81 11.21
CA ALA A 58 9.77 3.09 11.41
C ALA A 58 10.33 4.03 10.34
N GLN A 59 9.88 3.88 9.10
CA GLN A 59 10.36 4.66 7.95
C GLN A 59 9.19 5.03 7.05
N PRO A 60 8.48 6.14 7.32
CA PRO A 60 7.43 6.61 6.43
C PRO A 60 7.95 6.83 5.02
N ALA A 61 7.09 6.65 4.03
CA ALA A 61 7.48 6.77 2.63
C ALA A 61 7.94 8.18 2.26
N ASP A 62 7.30 9.19 2.85
CA ASP A 62 7.62 10.59 2.55
C ASP A 62 8.66 11.11 3.53
N VAL A 63 9.89 11.30 3.06
CA VAL A 63 10.99 11.80 3.91
C VAL A 63 11.34 13.25 3.62
N ASP A 64 10.97 13.78 2.45
CA ASP A 64 11.39 15.13 2.02
C ASP A 64 10.28 15.89 1.28
N GLY A 65 9.05 15.42 1.35
CA GLY A 65 7.91 16.05 0.69
C GLY A 65 7.78 15.69 -0.79
N THR A 66 8.56 14.73 -1.29
CA THR A 66 8.55 14.37 -2.72
C THR A 66 7.82 13.07 -3.03
N PHE A 67 7.39 12.33 -2.00
CA PHE A 67 6.65 11.09 -2.24
C PHE A 67 5.33 11.37 -2.95
N GLU A 68 5.07 10.60 -4.00
CA GLU A 68 3.81 10.68 -4.75
C GLU A 68 3.24 9.28 -4.94
N ALA A 69 1.93 9.15 -4.74
CA ALA A 69 1.20 7.95 -5.07
C ALA A 69 0.06 8.32 -6.02
N ASN A 70 -0.01 7.62 -7.13
CA ASN A 70 -1.01 7.86 -8.17
C ASN A 70 -1.80 6.58 -8.42
N VAL A 71 -3.11 6.61 -8.24
CA VAL A 71 -3.98 5.50 -8.58
C VAL A 71 -4.18 5.50 -10.09
N ARG A 72 -3.46 4.62 -10.77
CA ARG A 72 -3.52 4.52 -12.23
C ARG A 72 -4.85 3.96 -12.69
N SER A 73 -5.37 2.97 -11.98
CA SER A 73 -6.65 2.34 -12.31
C SER A 73 -7.29 1.73 -11.07
N LEU A 74 -8.60 1.64 -11.09
CA LEU A 74 -9.39 0.98 -10.06
C LEU A 74 -10.61 0.37 -10.74
N GLU A 75 -10.70 -0.95 -10.71
CA GLU A 75 -11.84 -1.69 -11.26
C GLU A 75 -12.59 -2.40 -10.15
N GLU A 76 -13.89 -2.20 -10.11
CA GLU A 76 -14.77 -2.82 -9.13
C GLU A 76 -15.65 -3.86 -9.81
N HIS A 77 -15.70 -5.05 -9.22
CA HIS A 77 -16.47 -6.19 -9.73
C HIS A 77 -17.27 -6.81 -8.58
N GLY A 78 -18.46 -6.29 -8.32
CA GLY A 78 -19.29 -6.77 -7.21
C GLY A 78 -18.60 -6.53 -5.87
N ASP A 79 -18.24 -7.60 -5.18
CA ASP A 79 -17.64 -7.54 -3.84
C ASP A 79 -16.12 -7.55 -3.85
N ILE A 80 -15.50 -7.43 -5.02
CA ILE A 80 -14.04 -7.36 -5.14
C ILE A 80 -13.65 -6.20 -6.03
N ALA A 81 -12.38 -5.77 -5.88
CA ALA A 81 -11.83 -4.71 -6.71
C ALA A 81 -10.33 -4.94 -6.89
N VAL A 82 -9.79 -4.36 -7.96
CA VAL A 82 -8.35 -4.38 -8.21
C VAL A 82 -7.89 -2.97 -8.55
N ALA A 83 -6.76 -2.56 -7.97
CA ALA A 83 -6.20 -1.24 -8.20
C ALA A 83 -4.73 -1.36 -8.61
N ILE A 84 -4.29 -0.45 -9.46
CA ILE A 84 -2.87 -0.28 -9.79
C ILE A 84 -2.47 1.11 -9.31
N VAL A 85 -1.43 1.16 -8.48
CA VAL A 85 -0.93 2.40 -7.88
C VAL A 85 0.55 2.55 -8.21
N ASP A 86 0.91 3.68 -8.79
CA ASP A 86 2.32 4.03 -9.02
C ASP A 86 2.80 4.87 -7.85
N GLU A 87 3.94 4.50 -7.27
CA GLU A 87 4.54 5.19 -6.14
C GLU A 87 5.93 5.68 -6.55
N ARG A 88 6.17 6.97 -6.38
CA ARG A 88 7.45 7.60 -6.74
C ARG A 88 8.07 8.23 -5.52
N ASN A 89 9.39 8.17 -5.47
CA ASN A 89 10.19 8.78 -4.40
C ASN A 89 9.82 8.22 -3.01
N PHE A 90 9.53 6.93 -2.97
CA PHE A 90 9.38 6.19 -1.72
C PHE A 90 10.75 6.24 -1.02
N TRP A 91 10.79 6.70 0.22
CA TRP A 91 12.03 7.01 0.96
C TRP A 91 12.93 7.99 0.22
N GLY A 92 12.34 8.83 -0.62
CA GLY A 92 13.04 9.86 -1.37
C GLY A 92 13.62 9.43 -2.71
N SER A 93 13.75 8.13 -2.98
CA SER A 93 14.50 7.68 -4.17
C SER A 93 13.98 6.44 -4.87
N VAL A 94 13.04 5.70 -4.29
CA VAL A 94 12.61 4.42 -4.86
C VAL A 94 11.26 4.55 -5.53
N HIS A 95 11.09 3.88 -6.66
CA HIS A 95 9.81 3.88 -7.40
C HIS A 95 9.25 2.47 -7.48
N PHE A 96 7.95 2.36 -7.29
CA PHE A 96 7.22 1.10 -7.32
C PHE A 96 5.95 1.20 -8.16
N THR A 97 5.49 0.06 -8.64
CA THR A 97 4.11 -0.11 -9.07
C THR A 97 3.50 -1.21 -8.23
N ASP A 98 2.35 -0.93 -7.64
CA ASP A 98 1.61 -1.86 -6.80
C ASP A 98 0.37 -2.35 -7.50
N VAL A 99 0.05 -3.64 -7.36
CA VAL A 99 -1.26 -4.20 -7.69
C VAL A 99 -1.91 -4.60 -6.37
N LEU A 100 -3.07 -4.02 -6.10
CA LEU A 100 -3.78 -4.23 -4.84
C LEU A 100 -5.12 -4.90 -5.13
N SER A 101 -5.39 -6.00 -4.44
CA SER A 101 -6.70 -6.64 -4.49
C SER A 101 -7.49 -6.26 -3.25
N LEU A 102 -8.76 -5.91 -3.44
CA LEU A 102 -9.64 -5.50 -2.36
C LEU A 102 -10.88 -6.38 -2.33
N ALA A 103 -11.47 -6.52 -1.16
CA ALA A 103 -12.73 -7.24 -0.99
C ALA A 103 -13.63 -6.48 -0.01
N ARG A 104 -14.94 -6.66 -0.17
CA ARG A 104 -15.91 -6.04 0.72
C ARG A 104 -16.34 -7.04 1.79
N PHE A 105 -16.20 -6.63 3.05
CA PHE A 105 -16.61 -7.38 4.23
C PHE A 105 -17.76 -6.64 4.92
N ASP A 106 -18.31 -7.19 5.99
CA ASP A 106 -19.36 -6.53 6.76
C ASP A 106 -18.92 -5.15 7.27
N GLU A 107 -17.64 -5.05 7.66
CA GLU A 107 -17.07 -3.78 8.13
C GLU A 107 -16.57 -2.87 7.02
N GLY A 108 -16.84 -3.21 5.74
CA GLY A 108 -16.50 -2.39 4.60
C GLY A 108 -15.37 -2.97 3.74
N TRP A 109 -14.85 -2.14 2.85
CA TRP A 109 -13.80 -2.55 1.92
C TRP A 109 -12.45 -2.62 2.62
N LYS A 110 -11.69 -3.66 2.31
CA LYS A 110 -10.33 -3.88 2.84
C LYS A 110 -9.42 -4.34 1.72
N ILE A 111 -8.15 -3.95 1.78
CA ILE A 111 -7.13 -4.49 0.89
C ILE A 111 -6.73 -5.87 1.42
N VAL A 112 -6.78 -6.88 0.56
CA VAL A 112 -6.50 -8.27 0.95
C VAL A 112 -5.17 -8.78 0.45
N SER A 113 -4.58 -8.14 -0.57
CA SER A 113 -3.23 -8.45 -1.01
C SER A 113 -2.59 -7.25 -1.67
N LYS A 114 -1.25 -7.17 -1.55
CA LYS A 114 -0.44 -6.17 -2.21
C LYS A 114 0.70 -6.89 -2.90
N ALA A 115 0.78 -6.75 -4.22
CA ALA A 115 1.94 -7.18 -4.97
C ALA A 115 2.62 -5.93 -5.54
N PHE A 116 3.95 -5.86 -5.46
CA PHE A 116 4.66 -4.68 -5.93
C PHE A 116 5.86 -5.07 -6.79
N THR A 117 6.24 -4.17 -7.68
CA THR A 117 7.47 -4.31 -8.46
C THR A 117 8.28 -3.02 -8.32
N HIS A 118 9.59 -3.20 -8.19
CA HIS A 118 10.56 -2.09 -8.13
C HIS A 118 10.77 -1.60 -9.56
N THR A 119 10.31 -0.39 -9.86
CA THR A 119 10.34 0.16 -11.23
C THR A 119 11.50 1.10 -11.48
N GLY A 120 12.13 1.63 -10.42
CA GLY A 120 13.26 2.52 -10.57
C GLY A 120 13.77 3.03 -9.25
N GLY A 121 14.87 3.77 -9.30
CA GLY A 121 15.52 4.32 -8.13
C GLY A 121 16.29 3.29 -7.33
N THR A 122 17.06 3.77 -6.36
CA THR A 122 17.90 2.94 -5.50
C THR A 122 17.46 3.10 -4.05
N PRO A 123 17.24 1.98 -3.32
CA PRO A 123 16.89 2.08 -1.90
C PRO A 123 17.97 2.81 -1.10
N PRO A 124 17.60 3.59 -0.07
CA PRO A 124 18.58 4.24 0.79
C PRO A 124 19.52 3.22 1.42
N GLY A 125 20.80 3.53 1.44
CA GLY A 125 21.82 2.65 2.02
C GLY A 125 22.28 1.51 1.13
N ALA A 126 21.78 1.44 -0.11
CA ALA A 126 22.20 0.41 -1.08
C ALA A 126 23.39 0.88 -1.92
#